data_17744226c542b459ccb67d5c2fce92c2
#
_entry.id   17744226c542b459ccb67d5c2fce92c2
#
_cell.length_a   1.000
_cell.length_b   1.000
_cell.length_c   1.000
_cell.angle_alpha   90.00
_cell.angle_beta   90.00
_cell.angle_gamma   90.00
#
_symmetry.space_group_name_H-M   'P 1'
#
loop_
_entity.id
_entity.type
_entity.pdbx_description
1 polymer ?
#
loop_
_entity_poly.entity_id
_entity_poly.type
_entity_poly.pdbx_seq_one_letter_code
_entity_poly.pdbx_strand_id
1 'polypeptide(L)' 'MKQYQSWLGDYLMSRRDEDHAMASELANTICAFWKAQGDEAETSKWQQRYQQHVEQAQ' A
#
# COMPACT_ATOMS: atom_id res chain seq x y z
N MET A 1 -0.65 -15.91 2.61
CA MET A 1 -0.65 -15.38 3.97
C MET A 1 -1.89 -14.54 4.19
N LYS A 2 -2.67 -14.88 5.22
CA LYS A 2 -3.98 -14.24 5.43
C LYS A 2 -3.88 -12.73 5.68
N GLN A 3 -2.89 -12.32 6.47
CA GLN A 3 -2.74 -10.91 6.81
C GLN A 3 -2.42 -10.06 5.59
N TYR A 4 -1.55 -10.57 4.71
CA TYR A 4 -1.21 -9.84 3.49
C TYR A 4 -2.44 -9.70 2.57
N GLN A 5 -3.23 -10.77 2.45
CA GLN A 5 -4.44 -10.72 1.64
C GLN A 5 -5.45 -9.73 2.20
N SER A 6 -5.54 -9.64 3.53
CA SER A 6 -6.40 -8.66 4.18
C SER A 6 -5.96 -7.24 3.86
N TRP A 7 -4.67 -6.97 3.93
CA TRP A 7 -4.13 -5.65 3.58
C TRP A 7 -4.43 -5.29 2.12
N LEU A 8 -4.25 -6.25 1.21
CA LEU A 8 -4.55 -6.01 -0.21
C LEU A 8 -6.02 -5.70 -0.43
N GLY A 9 -6.90 -6.46 0.20
CA GLY A 9 -8.34 -6.22 0.07
C GLY A 9 -8.72 -4.85 0.60
N ASP A 10 -8.22 -4.49 1.77
CA ASP A 10 -8.48 -3.18 2.35
C ASP A 10 -7.92 -2.05 1.49
N TYR A 11 -6.74 -2.26 0.91
CA TYR A 11 -6.15 -1.27 0.03
C TYR A 11 -7.02 -1.04 -1.21
N LEU A 12 -7.49 -2.11 -1.84
CA LEU A 12 -8.33 -1.99 -3.02
C LEU A 12 -9.66 -1.30 -2.70
N MET A 13 -10.24 -1.58 -1.53
CA MET A 13 -11.45 -0.89 -1.10
C MET A 13 -11.19 0.60 -0.86
N SER A 14 -10.07 0.94 -0.26
CA SER A 14 -9.69 2.33 -0.04
C SER A 14 -9.56 3.08 -1.36
N ARG A 15 -8.95 2.44 -2.37
CA ARG A 15 -8.83 3.04 -3.68
C ARG A 15 -10.19 3.30 -4.33
N ARG A 16 -11.08 2.30 -4.23
CA ARG A 16 -12.43 2.43 -4.79
C ARG A 16 -13.19 3.57 -4.16
N ASP A 17 -13.02 3.75 -2.85
CA ASP A 17 -13.71 4.79 -2.10
C ASP A 17 -12.98 6.13 -2.14
N GLU A 18 -11.85 6.20 -2.84
CA GLU A 18 -11.02 7.40 -2.93
C GLU A 18 -10.51 7.86 -1.57
N ASP A 19 -10.36 6.92 -0.63
CA ASP A 19 -9.81 7.20 0.70
C ASP A 19 -8.29 7.12 0.62
N HIS A 20 -7.68 8.20 0.15
CA HIS A 20 -6.26 8.21 -0.11
C HIS A 20 -5.43 8.16 1.17
N ALA A 21 -5.96 8.70 2.28
CA ALA A 21 -5.26 8.61 3.55
C ALA A 21 -5.10 7.16 4.00
N MET A 22 -6.20 6.39 3.96
CA MET A 22 -6.17 4.98 4.32
C MET A 22 -5.33 4.18 3.32
N ALA A 23 -5.47 4.49 2.02
CA ALA A 23 -4.71 3.80 0.98
C ALA A 23 -3.21 4.01 1.18
N SER A 24 -2.78 5.21 1.56
CA SER A 24 -1.37 5.47 1.80
C SER A 24 -0.84 4.66 2.98
N GLU A 25 -1.60 4.56 4.06
CA GLU A 25 -1.17 3.78 5.21
C GLU A 25 -1.04 2.30 4.86
N LEU A 26 -2.00 1.77 4.10
CA LEU A 26 -1.95 0.37 3.69
C LEU A 26 -0.81 0.12 2.70
N ALA A 27 -0.59 1.04 1.77
CA ALA A 27 0.53 0.92 0.84
C ALA A 27 1.86 0.90 1.57
N ASN A 28 2.00 1.73 2.60
CA ASN A 28 3.21 1.74 3.41
C ASN A 28 3.42 0.42 4.15
N THR A 29 2.34 -0.13 4.70
CA THR A 29 2.40 -1.41 5.40
C THR A 29 2.81 -2.54 4.45
N ILE A 30 2.21 -2.56 3.25
CA ILE A 30 2.53 -3.58 2.25
C ILE A 30 3.97 -3.41 1.75
N CYS A 31 4.40 -2.18 1.59
CA CYS A 31 5.77 -1.88 1.19
C CYS A 31 6.77 -2.45 2.23
N ALA A 32 6.50 -2.23 3.51
CA ALA A 32 7.35 -2.76 4.58
C ALA A 32 7.40 -4.28 4.56
N PHE A 33 6.27 -4.92 4.25
CA PHE A 33 6.22 -6.38 4.13
C PHE A 33 7.18 -6.86 3.03
N TRP A 34 7.11 -6.27 1.85
CA TRP A 34 7.96 -6.69 0.75
C TRP A 34 9.43 -6.37 0.99
N LYS A 35 9.70 -5.26 1.67
CA LYS A 35 11.08 -4.91 2.05
C LYS A 35 11.66 -5.98 2.97
N ALA A 36 10.87 -6.46 3.92
CA ALA A 36 11.31 -7.52 4.83
C ALA A 36 11.55 -8.84 4.09
N GLN A 37 10.82 -9.08 2.99
CA GLN A 37 11.01 -10.26 2.17
C GLN A 37 12.20 -10.15 1.22
N GLY A 38 12.77 -8.96 1.07
CA GLY A 38 13.87 -8.74 0.17
C GLY A 38 13.47 -8.58 -1.29
N ASP A 39 12.19 -8.34 -1.57
CA ASP A 39 11.68 -8.17 -2.94
C ASP A 39 11.74 -6.70 -3.32
N GLU A 40 12.82 -6.31 -3.99
CA GLU A 40 13.04 -4.90 -4.33
C GLU A 40 12.03 -4.38 -5.34
N ALA A 41 11.61 -5.22 -6.29
CA ALA A 41 10.65 -4.81 -7.32
C ALA A 41 9.30 -4.45 -6.69
N GLU A 42 8.80 -5.31 -5.82
CA GLU A 42 7.53 -5.04 -5.13
C GLU A 42 7.66 -3.88 -4.15
N THR A 43 8.77 -3.79 -3.44
CA THR A 43 9.02 -2.69 -2.52
C THR A 43 8.95 -1.35 -3.26
N SER A 44 9.62 -1.25 -4.40
CA SER A 44 9.65 -0.03 -5.19
C SER A 44 8.25 0.33 -5.70
N LYS A 45 7.51 -0.66 -6.18
CA LYS A 45 6.15 -0.45 -6.69
C LYS A 45 5.24 0.12 -5.60
N TRP A 46 5.28 -0.46 -4.40
CA TRP A 46 4.41 -0.02 -3.31
C TRP A 46 4.85 1.31 -2.73
N GLN A 47 6.15 1.61 -2.76
CA GLN A 47 6.64 2.91 -2.34
C GLN A 47 6.11 4.03 -3.25
N GLN A 48 6.07 3.78 -4.56
CA GLN A 48 5.51 4.74 -5.50
C GLN A 48 4.01 4.95 -5.26
N ARG A 49 3.28 3.86 -5.00
CA ARG A 49 1.85 3.96 -4.69
C ARG A 49 1.61 4.75 -3.41
N TYR A 50 2.44 4.51 -2.39
CA TYR A 50 2.36 5.26 -1.14
C TYR A 50 2.49 6.76 -1.39
N GLN A 51 3.51 7.16 -2.16
CA GLN A 51 3.73 8.58 -2.43
C GLN A 51 2.58 9.20 -3.21
N GLN A 52 2.05 8.47 -4.19
CA GLN A 52 0.92 8.97 -4.97
C GLN A 52 -0.30 9.24 -4.08
N HIS A 53 -0.60 8.34 -3.16
CA HIS A 53 -1.74 8.52 -2.27
C HIS A 53 -1.50 9.65 -1.28
N VAL A 54 -0.28 9.80 -0.77
CA VAL A 54 0.05 10.91 0.11
C VAL A 54 -0.19 12.24 -0.59
N GLU A 55 0.24 12.36 -1.84
CA GLU A 55 0.03 13.58 -2.61
C GLU A 55 -1.45 13.86 -2.83
N GLN A 56 -2.23 12.84 -3.10
CA GLN A 56 -3.66 13.02 -3.35
C GLN A 56 -4.45 13.28 -2.07
N ALA A 57 -3.93 12.83 -0.93
CA ALA A 57 -4.58 13.06 0.37
C ALA A 57 -4.41 14.49 0.87
N GLN A 58 -3.47 15.24 0.31
CA GLN A 58 -3.26 16.65 0.67
C GLN A 58 -4.27 17.55 -0.07
#